data_f015cf362166d8537864df4c71194c37
#
_entry.id   f015cf362166d8537864df4c71194c37
#
_cell.length_a   1.000
_cell.length_b   1.000
_cell.length_c   1.000
_cell.angle_alpha   90.00
_cell.angle_beta   90.00
_cell.angle_gamma   90.00
#
_symmetry.space_group_name_H-M   'P 1'
#
loop_
_entity.id
_entity.type
_entity.pdbx_description
1 polymer ?
#
loop_
_entity_poly.entity_id
_entity_poly.type
_entity_poly.pdbx_seq_one_letter_code
_entity_poly.pdbx_strand_id
1 'polypeptide(L)'
;DRSPSRGLGDVYKRQDMYDVVDVVTPGKTPWKAILIAETPGKLLDNNDMILNLNQDCTLDFSWVKPGKILREITLTTENAIECIDFCVEHNLQYILFDGGWYGHATTFRADASYVSVPIDLAKVIAYGKERGIGVWLYVNQHALQKHAKTLFPLYRKWGIVGLKFGFVQYATHRWSVWMHDLVKLAAENQLMVNIHDEYRPSGFSRTYPNLLTQEGIRGNEEFPDATHNTILPFTRLISGAADYTICYYDKPVSYTHLRA
;
A
#
# COMPACT_ATOMS: atom_id res chain seq x y z
N ASP A 1 2.72 -13.29 -21.60
CA ASP A 1 3.69 -14.34 -21.33
C ASP A 1 4.46 -13.99 -20.05
N ARG A 2 4.02 -14.57 -18.94
CA ARG A 2 4.71 -14.42 -17.65
C ARG A 2 5.81 -15.48 -17.57
N SER A 3 6.85 -15.35 -18.36
CA SER A 3 8.03 -16.19 -18.23
C SER A 3 8.58 -16.08 -16.82
N PRO A 4 8.81 -17.19 -16.10
CA PRO A 4 9.43 -17.15 -14.80
C PRO A 4 10.82 -16.55 -14.93
N SER A 5 11.10 -15.60 -14.10
CA SER A 5 12.26 -14.75 -13.96
C SER A 5 13.59 -15.41 -14.34
N ARG A 6 14.15 -15.01 -15.43
CA ARG A 6 15.60 -15.06 -15.61
C ARG A 6 16.18 -13.87 -14.83
N GLY A 7 16.67 -14.11 -13.64
CA GLY A 7 17.40 -13.17 -12.78
C GLY A 7 16.78 -11.77 -12.66
N LEU A 8 16.60 -11.30 -11.44
CA LEU A 8 16.01 -9.99 -11.14
C LEU A 8 16.56 -8.82 -11.98
N GLY A 9 17.83 -8.88 -12.40
CA GLY A 9 18.46 -7.86 -13.24
C GLY A 9 17.88 -7.75 -14.66
N ASP A 10 17.41 -8.84 -15.25
CA ASP A 10 16.89 -8.82 -16.63
C ASP A 10 15.41 -8.42 -16.71
N VAL A 11 14.62 -8.74 -15.68
CA VAL A 11 13.21 -8.34 -15.61
C VAL A 11 13.08 -6.82 -15.54
N TYR A 12 13.96 -6.15 -14.81
CA TYR A 12 13.93 -4.69 -14.71
C TYR A 12 14.48 -3.96 -15.93
N LYS A 13 15.35 -4.58 -16.71
CA LYS A 13 15.86 -4.02 -17.96
C LYS A 13 14.88 -4.12 -19.14
N ARG A 14 13.91 -5.03 -19.03
CA ARG A 14 12.91 -5.34 -20.07
C ARG A 14 11.49 -5.03 -19.65
N GLN A 15 11.28 -4.07 -18.75
CA GLN A 15 9.95 -3.52 -18.63
C GLN A 15 9.62 -2.84 -19.95
N ASP A 16 8.92 -3.58 -20.80
CA ASP A 16 8.29 -3.01 -21.98
C ASP A 16 7.36 -1.93 -21.47
N MET A 17 7.64 -0.70 -21.89
CA MET A 17 6.78 0.41 -21.56
C MET A 17 5.54 0.26 -22.43
N TYR A 18 4.46 -0.18 -21.81
CA TYR A 18 3.17 -0.36 -22.47
C TYR A 18 2.56 0.95 -22.96
N ASP A 19 3.25 2.08 -22.74
CA ASP A 19 2.78 3.40 -23.12
C ASP A 19 3.98 4.29 -23.49
N VAL A 20 3.73 5.35 -24.20
CA VAL A 20 4.75 6.35 -24.58
C VAL A 20 5.22 7.12 -23.35
N VAL A 21 6.49 7.49 -23.35
CA VAL A 21 7.05 8.46 -22.41
C VAL A 21 7.06 9.81 -23.10
N ASP A 22 6.14 10.68 -22.70
CA ASP A 22 6.14 12.07 -23.17
C ASP A 22 7.19 12.87 -22.40
N VAL A 23 8.19 13.36 -23.11
CA VAL A 23 9.22 14.23 -22.55
C VAL A 23 9.13 15.59 -23.22
N VAL A 24 8.83 16.61 -22.43
CA VAL A 24 8.92 18.00 -22.90
C VAL A 24 10.39 18.43 -22.84
N THR A 25 10.94 18.82 -23.97
CA THR A 25 12.33 19.27 -24.03
C THR A 25 12.43 20.82 -23.95
N PRO A 26 13.43 21.36 -23.23
CA PRO A 26 14.42 20.64 -22.42
C PRO A 26 13.83 20.03 -21.16
N GLY A 27 14.17 18.76 -20.89
CA GLY A 27 13.65 17.98 -19.77
C GLY A 27 14.70 17.16 -19.05
N LYS A 28 14.34 16.61 -17.89
CA LYS A 28 15.19 15.70 -17.11
C LYS A 28 14.64 14.28 -17.20
N THR A 29 15.51 13.30 -17.38
CA THR A 29 15.16 11.89 -17.23
C THR A 29 15.09 11.50 -15.75
N PRO A 30 14.37 10.43 -15.41
CA PRO A 30 14.43 9.86 -14.06
C PRO A 30 15.86 9.42 -13.70
N TRP A 31 16.16 9.43 -12.41
CA TRP A 31 17.39 8.86 -11.87
C TRP A 31 17.42 7.35 -12.10
N LYS A 32 18.61 6.83 -12.37
CA LYS A 32 18.91 5.40 -12.31
C LYS A 32 19.93 5.20 -11.20
N ALA A 33 19.52 4.50 -10.12
CA ALA A 33 20.39 4.18 -9.02
C ALA A 33 20.93 2.73 -9.17
N ILE A 34 22.23 2.56 -8.92
CA ILE A 34 22.88 1.25 -8.85
C ILE A 34 23.50 1.15 -7.47
N LEU A 35 23.02 0.21 -6.65
CA LEU A 35 23.55 -0.05 -5.32
C LEU A 35 24.55 -1.20 -5.43
N ILE A 36 25.77 -0.95 -4.94
CA ILE A 36 26.84 -1.94 -4.93
C ILE A 36 27.31 -2.09 -3.48
N ALA A 37 27.43 -3.32 -3.00
CA ALA A 37 27.93 -3.62 -1.67
C ALA A 37 28.68 -4.96 -1.65
N GLU A 38 29.55 -5.15 -0.66
CA GLU A 38 30.33 -6.38 -0.50
C GLU A 38 29.50 -7.57 -0.02
N THR A 39 28.39 -7.30 0.68
CA THR A 39 27.48 -8.32 1.20
C THR A 39 26.02 -7.91 1.00
N PRO A 40 25.09 -8.88 0.92
CA PRO A 40 23.65 -8.58 0.82
C PRO A 40 23.15 -7.69 1.97
N GLY A 41 23.62 -7.88 3.20
CA GLY A 41 23.24 -7.05 4.35
C GLY A 41 23.61 -5.59 4.16
N LYS A 42 24.80 -5.31 3.63
CA LYS A 42 25.25 -3.94 3.34
C LYS A 42 24.44 -3.26 2.23
N LEU A 43 23.79 -4.02 1.34
CA LEU A 43 22.83 -3.43 0.39
C LEU A 43 21.61 -2.88 1.12
N LEU A 44 21.12 -3.59 2.12
CA LEU A 44 19.97 -3.16 2.91
C LEU A 44 20.27 -1.89 3.73
N ASP A 45 21.49 -1.75 4.23
CA ASP A 45 21.93 -0.57 4.98
C ASP A 45 22.00 0.71 4.11
N ASN A 46 21.98 0.60 2.78
CA ASN A 46 22.07 1.72 1.84
C ASN A 46 20.71 2.21 1.32
N ASN A 47 19.62 1.93 1.98
CA ASN A 47 18.27 2.39 1.62
C ASN A 47 18.17 3.90 1.47
N ASP A 48 18.95 4.65 2.21
CA ASP A 48 18.97 6.12 2.16
C ASP A 48 19.35 6.68 0.79
N MET A 49 20.06 5.93 -0.03
CA MET A 49 20.43 6.38 -1.36
C MET A 49 19.18 6.68 -2.20
N ILE A 50 18.18 5.79 -2.21
CA ILE A 50 16.94 5.96 -2.99
C ILE A 50 16.10 7.10 -2.40
N LEU A 51 16.00 7.18 -1.08
CA LEU A 51 15.29 8.26 -0.40
C LEU A 51 15.92 9.62 -0.75
N ASN A 52 17.24 9.73 -0.70
CA ASN A 52 17.98 10.97 -0.94
C ASN A 52 17.92 11.49 -2.38
N LEU A 53 17.46 10.70 -3.33
CA LEU A 53 17.14 11.16 -4.70
C LEU A 53 15.82 11.94 -4.78
N ASN A 54 15.02 11.92 -3.74
CA ASN A 54 13.76 12.64 -3.63
C ASN A 54 13.94 13.91 -2.79
N GLN A 55 13.08 14.90 -3.03
CA GLN A 55 13.09 16.14 -2.26
C GLN A 55 12.68 15.90 -0.81
N ASP A 56 13.20 16.71 0.10
CA ASP A 56 12.77 16.71 1.49
C ASP A 56 11.30 17.12 1.61
N CYS A 57 10.64 16.55 2.61
CA CYS A 57 9.31 16.97 2.99
C CYS A 57 9.34 18.43 3.49
N THR A 58 8.49 19.28 2.93
CA THR A 58 8.34 20.69 3.34
C THR A 58 7.00 20.98 3.98
N LEU A 59 6.09 19.97 4.06
CA LEU A 59 4.74 20.09 4.59
C LEU A 59 4.68 19.54 6.02
N ASP A 60 3.67 19.95 6.78
CA ASP A 60 3.39 19.36 8.08
C ASP A 60 2.73 17.99 7.92
N PHE A 61 3.42 16.96 8.38
CA PHE A 61 2.95 15.57 8.44
C PHE A 61 2.90 15.03 9.88
N SER A 62 2.79 15.88 10.89
CA SER A 62 2.67 15.47 12.31
C SER A 62 1.48 14.55 12.59
N TRP A 63 0.50 14.54 11.68
CA TRP A 63 -0.69 13.68 11.72
C TRP A 63 -0.42 12.25 11.18
N VAL A 64 0.67 12.02 10.46
CA VAL A 64 1.07 10.69 9.97
C VAL A 64 1.59 9.86 11.12
N LYS A 65 0.96 8.71 11.35
CA LYS A 65 1.33 7.78 12.43
C LYS A 65 1.45 6.38 11.86
N PRO A 66 2.66 5.90 11.59
CA PRO A 66 2.87 4.50 11.22
C PRO A 66 2.36 3.55 12.30
N GLY A 67 1.87 2.39 11.90
CA GLY A 67 1.35 1.41 12.85
C GLY A 67 0.99 0.10 12.19
N LYS A 68 0.55 -0.86 13.01
CA LYS A 68 0.07 -2.17 12.57
C LYS A 68 -1.42 -2.10 12.30
N ILE A 69 -1.86 -2.81 11.28
CA ILE A 69 -3.24 -2.83 10.83
C ILE A 69 -3.81 -4.25 10.85
N LEU A 70 -5.03 -4.41 11.35
CA LEU A 70 -5.80 -5.64 11.27
C LEU A 70 -6.80 -5.54 10.12
N ARG A 71 -6.79 -6.52 9.23
CA ARG A 71 -7.70 -6.60 8.09
C ARG A 71 -9.05 -7.17 8.52
N GLU A 72 -10.12 -6.41 8.34
CA GLU A 72 -11.51 -6.81 8.57
C GLU A 72 -12.15 -7.16 7.22
N ILE A 73 -12.63 -8.40 7.06
CA ILE A 73 -13.16 -8.94 5.81
C ILE A 73 -14.61 -9.46 5.93
N THR A 74 -15.16 -9.51 7.12
CA THR A 74 -16.55 -9.96 7.31
C THR A 74 -17.55 -8.89 6.94
N LEU A 75 -17.11 -7.62 6.97
CA LEU A 75 -17.87 -6.44 6.56
C LEU A 75 -19.17 -6.28 7.36
N THR A 76 -19.07 -6.48 8.69
CA THR A 76 -20.17 -6.26 9.63
C THR A 76 -19.75 -5.29 10.74
N THR A 77 -20.73 -4.61 11.34
CA THR A 77 -20.47 -3.68 12.46
C THR A 77 -19.96 -4.43 13.69
N GLU A 78 -20.55 -5.57 14.00
CA GLU A 78 -20.23 -6.38 15.18
C GLU A 78 -18.79 -6.85 15.14
N ASN A 79 -18.39 -7.47 14.04
CA ASN A 79 -17.02 -7.97 13.90
C ASN A 79 -15.98 -6.85 13.83
N ALA A 80 -16.33 -5.71 13.24
CA ALA A 80 -15.43 -4.54 13.24
C ALA A 80 -15.18 -4.02 14.68
N ILE A 81 -16.18 -4.06 15.55
CA ILE A 81 -16.03 -3.73 16.97
C ILE A 81 -15.11 -4.74 17.66
N GLU A 82 -15.31 -6.04 17.45
CA GLU A 82 -14.43 -7.10 17.97
C GLU A 82 -12.98 -6.93 17.47
N CYS A 83 -12.79 -6.59 16.20
CA CYS A 83 -11.47 -6.26 15.63
C CYS A 83 -10.83 -5.06 16.33
N ILE A 84 -11.59 -4.02 16.65
CA ILE A 84 -11.09 -2.85 17.40
C ILE A 84 -10.65 -3.26 18.81
N ASP A 85 -11.44 -4.04 19.51
CA ASP A 85 -11.10 -4.53 20.85
C ASP A 85 -9.84 -5.41 20.82
N PHE A 86 -9.73 -6.30 19.83
CA PHE A 86 -8.52 -7.07 19.59
C PHE A 86 -7.29 -6.16 19.32
N CYS A 87 -7.47 -5.11 18.51
CA CYS A 87 -6.39 -4.16 18.25
C CYS A 87 -5.89 -3.47 19.53
N VAL A 88 -6.80 -3.10 20.43
CA VAL A 88 -6.44 -2.52 21.73
C VAL A 88 -5.65 -3.51 22.57
N GLU A 89 -6.15 -4.76 22.70
CA GLU A 89 -5.50 -5.80 23.50
C GLU A 89 -4.09 -6.14 22.99
N HIS A 90 -3.90 -6.16 21.66
CA HIS A 90 -2.66 -6.58 21.03
C HIS A 90 -1.77 -5.43 20.53
N ASN A 91 -2.07 -4.19 20.92
CA ASN A 91 -1.31 -3.01 20.55
C ASN A 91 -1.14 -2.84 19.01
N LEU A 92 -2.25 -3.02 18.28
CA LEU A 92 -2.38 -2.59 16.89
C LEU A 92 -3.04 -1.21 16.87
N GLN A 93 -2.82 -0.45 15.82
CA GLN A 93 -3.26 0.95 15.73
C GLN A 93 -4.45 1.15 14.80
N TYR A 94 -4.70 0.19 13.91
CA TYR A 94 -5.67 0.35 12.83
C TYR A 94 -6.46 -0.91 12.55
N ILE A 95 -7.69 -0.74 12.06
CA ILE A 95 -8.42 -1.75 11.30
C ILE A 95 -8.58 -1.29 9.84
N LEU A 96 -8.68 -2.24 8.92
CA LEU A 96 -8.90 -2.00 7.50
C LEU A 96 -10.13 -2.76 7.01
N PHE A 97 -11.15 -2.07 6.55
CA PHE A 97 -12.17 -2.68 5.71
C PHE A 97 -11.60 -2.91 4.32
N ASP A 98 -11.37 -4.17 4.00
CA ASP A 98 -10.82 -4.56 2.69
C ASP A 98 -11.90 -4.55 1.59
N GLY A 99 -11.61 -5.06 0.40
CA GLY A 99 -12.53 -5.03 -0.74
C GLY A 99 -13.92 -5.56 -0.42
N GLY A 100 -14.95 -4.94 -1.02
CA GLY A 100 -16.34 -5.36 -0.87
C GLY A 100 -17.22 -4.42 -0.04
N TRP A 101 -16.70 -3.52 0.78
CA TRP A 101 -17.49 -2.62 1.63
C TRP A 101 -18.42 -1.67 0.82
N TYR A 102 -18.08 -1.37 -0.44
CA TYR A 102 -18.92 -0.63 -1.38
C TYR A 102 -19.37 -1.49 -2.57
N GLY A 103 -19.48 -2.81 -2.38
CA GLY A 103 -19.88 -3.78 -3.39
C GLY A 103 -18.72 -4.30 -4.23
N HIS A 104 -19.00 -4.72 -5.46
CA HIS A 104 -18.00 -5.28 -6.36
C HIS A 104 -17.01 -4.20 -6.84
N ALA A 105 -15.95 -3.99 -6.06
CA ALA A 105 -14.98 -2.92 -6.24
C ALA A 105 -14.30 -2.89 -7.63
N THR A 106 -14.20 -4.04 -8.31
CA THR A 106 -13.58 -4.17 -9.64
C THR A 106 -14.48 -3.78 -10.80
N THR A 107 -15.74 -3.43 -10.53
CA THR A 107 -16.67 -3.02 -11.59
C THR A 107 -16.67 -1.51 -11.80
N PHE A 108 -16.86 -1.07 -13.05
CA PHE A 108 -17.01 0.36 -13.37
C PHE A 108 -18.24 1.03 -12.74
N ARG A 109 -19.20 0.24 -12.24
CA ARG A 109 -20.42 0.73 -11.61
C ARG A 109 -20.27 0.88 -10.10
N ALA A 110 -19.19 0.36 -9.52
CA ALA A 110 -18.95 0.47 -8.08
C ALA A 110 -18.79 1.94 -7.67
N ASP A 111 -19.53 2.33 -6.64
CA ASP A 111 -19.52 3.67 -6.09
C ASP A 111 -19.01 3.63 -4.65
N ALA A 112 -17.79 4.07 -4.45
CA ALA A 112 -17.14 4.11 -3.15
C ALA A 112 -17.53 5.33 -2.29
N SER A 113 -18.56 6.08 -2.70
CA SER A 113 -19.08 7.21 -1.92
C SER A 113 -20.12 6.79 -0.85
N TYR A 114 -20.50 5.51 -0.82
CA TYR A 114 -21.41 4.98 0.20
C TYR A 114 -21.07 3.53 0.57
N VAL A 115 -21.49 3.11 1.75
CA VAL A 115 -21.35 1.74 2.24
C VAL A 115 -22.52 0.90 1.72
N SER A 116 -22.25 -0.20 1.01
CA SER A 116 -23.28 -1.06 0.41
C SER A 116 -23.53 -2.38 1.19
N VAL A 117 -22.87 -2.56 2.31
CA VAL A 117 -22.92 -3.74 3.18
C VAL A 117 -23.41 -3.35 4.57
N PRO A 118 -23.79 -4.29 5.45
CA PRO A 118 -24.40 -4.00 6.75
C PRO A 118 -23.39 -3.49 7.78
N ILE A 119 -22.64 -2.44 7.44
CA ILE A 119 -21.71 -1.77 8.35
C ILE A 119 -22.29 -0.38 8.71
N ASP A 120 -22.47 -0.12 9.99
CA ASP A 120 -22.60 1.24 10.50
C ASP A 120 -21.19 1.84 10.67
N LEU A 121 -20.67 2.38 9.56
CA LEU A 121 -19.32 2.93 9.50
C LEU A 121 -19.13 4.08 10.50
N ALA A 122 -20.15 4.90 10.73
CA ALA A 122 -20.08 6.01 11.67
C ALA A 122 -19.92 5.51 13.11
N LYS A 123 -20.67 4.47 13.49
CA LYS A 123 -20.54 3.83 14.80
C LYS A 123 -19.16 3.20 14.99
N VAL A 124 -18.66 2.47 13.98
CA VAL A 124 -17.33 1.85 14.04
C VAL A 124 -16.23 2.89 14.18
N ILE A 125 -16.27 3.97 13.40
CA ILE A 125 -15.29 5.06 13.49
C ILE A 125 -15.32 5.74 14.86
N ALA A 126 -16.51 6.03 15.39
CA ALA A 126 -16.66 6.61 16.73
C ALA A 126 -16.06 5.70 17.80
N TYR A 127 -16.41 4.41 17.77
CA TYR A 127 -15.92 3.41 18.71
C TYR A 127 -14.38 3.26 18.66
N GLY A 128 -13.81 3.21 17.45
CA GLY A 128 -12.36 3.16 17.26
C GLY A 128 -11.66 4.42 17.79
N LYS A 129 -12.21 5.58 17.48
CA LYS A 129 -11.66 6.88 17.94
C LYS A 129 -11.57 6.96 19.47
N GLU A 130 -12.61 6.53 20.19
CA GLU A 130 -12.62 6.49 21.66
C GLU A 130 -11.51 5.60 22.23
N ARG A 131 -11.07 4.59 21.48
CA ARG A 131 -10.05 3.60 21.87
C ARG A 131 -8.67 3.84 21.23
N GLY A 132 -8.53 4.92 20.47
CA GLY A 132 -7.27 5.26 19.79
C GLY A 132 -6.98 4.38 18.56
N ILE A 133 -7.98 3.66 18.03
CA ILE A 133 -7.87 2.82 16.83
C ILE A 133 -8.43 3.57 15.62
N GLY A 134 -7.60 3.75 14.59
CA GLY A 134 -8.01 4.37 13.34
C GLY A 134 -8.63 3.38 12.35
N VAL A 135 -9.50 3.89 11.48
CA VAL A 135 -10.16 3.09 10.44
C VAL A 135 -9.62 3.44 9.06
N TRP A 136 -9.25 2.40 8.31
CA TRP A 136 -8.80 2.49 6.93
C TRP A 136 -9.83 1.87 6.00
N LEU A 137 -9.83 2.31 4.74
CA LEU A 137 -10.67 1.76 3.68
C LEU A 137 -9.82 1.31 2.48
N TYR A 138 -10.17 0.16 1.94
CA TYR A 138 -9.70 -0.26 0.61
C TYR A 138 -10.47 0.52 -0.47
N VAL A 139 -9.77 1.01 -1.48
CA VAL A 139 -10.37 1.64 -2.67
C VAL A 139 -9.70 1.12 -3.94
N ASN A 140 -10.51 0.57 -4.85
CA ASN A 140 -10.03 0.06 -6.13
C ASN A 140 -9.65 1.19 -7.09
N GLN A 141 -8.70 0.92 -7.98
CA GLN A 141 -8.28 1.86 -9.02
C GLN A 141 -9.45 2.47 -9.79
N HIS A 142 -10.48 1.70 -10.15
CA HIS A 142 -11.60 2.22 -10.92
C HIS A 142 -12.35 3.35 -10.20
N ALA A 143 -12.57 3.20 -8.89
CA ALA A 143 -13.18 4.25 -8.07
C ALA A 143 -12.24 5.46 -7.91
N LEU A 144 -10.94 5.21 -7.70
CA LEU A 144 -9.93 6.26 -7.58
C LEU A 144 -9.82 7.10 -8.86
N GLN A 145 -9.82 6.47 -10.04
CA GLN A 145 -9.73 7.17 -11.32
C GLN A 145 -10.92 8.10 -11.56
N LYS A 146 -12.12 7.68 -11.17
CA LYS A 146 -13.33 8.45 -11.40
C LYS A 146 -13.55 9.55 -10.38
N HIS A 147 -13.27 9.26 -9.13
CA HIS A 147 -13.87 10.01 -8.02
C HIS A 147 -12.90 10.40 -6.90
N ALA A 148 -11.58 10.17 -7.01
CA ALA A 148 -10.64 10.47 -5.91
C ALA A 148 -10.81 11.88 -5.34
N LYS A 149 -10.98 12.90 -6.21
CA LYS A 149 -11.15 14.30 -5.79
C LYS A 149 -12.38 14.57 -4.92
N THR A 150 -13.41 13.75 -5.04
CA THR A 150 -14.64 13.83 -4.23
C THR A 150 -14.61 12.85 -3.06
N LEU A 151 -14.00 11.69 -3.24
CA LEU A 151 -13.92 10.64 -2.23
C LEU A 151 -12.99 11.03 -1.06
N PHE A 152 -11.82 11.60 -1.32
CA PHE A 152 -10.86 11.87 -0.25
C PHE A 152 -11.38 12.90 0.76
N PRO A 153 -11.96 14.05 0.35
CA PRO A 153 -12.63 14.94 1.30
C PRO A 153 -13.79 14.28 2.05
N LEU A 154 -14.56 13.40 1.38
CA LEU A 154 -15.65 12.64 1.99
C LEU A 154 -15.14 11.71 3.08
N TYR A 155 -14.09 10.93 2.78
CA TYR A 155 -13.47 10.01 3.74
C TYR A 155 -12.87 10.73 4.93
N ARG A 156 -12.22 11.88 4.69
CA ARG A 156 -11.75 12.74 5.78
C ARG A 156 -12.90 13.21 6.67
N LYS A 157 -14.03 13.61 6.07
CA LYS A 157 -15.25 14.01 6.80
C LYS A 157 -15.84 12.85 7.61
N TRP A 158 -15.78 11.62 7.09
CA TRP A 158 -16.21 10.43 7.83
C TRP A 158 -15.30 10.12 9.03
N GLY A 159 -14.05 10.56 9.02
CA GLY A 159 -13.06 10.26 10.06
C GLY A 159 -12.14 9.09 9.70
N ILE A 160 -12.09 8.72 8.43
CA ILE A 160 -11.11 7.75 7.91
C ILE A 160 -9.71 8.36 8.01
N VAL A 161 -8.73 7.54 8.38
CA VAL A 161 -7.34 7.98 8.60
C VAL A 161 -6.37 7.49 7.52
N GLY A 162 -6.76 6.53 6.70
CA GLY A 162 -5.91 6.03 5.64
C GLY A 162 -6.64 5.17 4.61
N LEU A 163 -5.97 4.94 3.49
CA LEU A 163 -6.50 4.23 2.33
C LEU A 163 -5.52 3.18 1.83
N LYS A 164 -6.05 2.00 1.52
CA LYS A 164 -5.38 0.97 0.74
C LYS A 164 -5.82 1.11 -0.72
N PHE A 165 -4.91 1.46 -1.62
CA PHE A 165 -5.17 1.50 -3.05
C PHE A 165 -4.94 0.12 -3.64
N GLY A 166 -5.94 -0.48 -4.26
CA GLY A 166 -5.84 -1.84 -4.78
C GLY A 166 -6.15 -1.97 -6.27
N PHE A 167 -5.58 -3.01 -6.88
CA PHE A 167 -5.60 -3.30 -8.31
C PHE A 167 -5.13 -2.12 -9.16
N VAL A 168 -4.03 -1.48 -8.72
CA VAL A 168 -3.48 -0.30 -9.38
C VAL A 168 -2.61 -0.68 -10.57
N GLN A 169 -2.69 0.12 -11.62
CA GLN A 169 -1.77 0.04 -12.75
C GLN A 169 -0.42 0.66 -12.39
N TYR A 170 0.65 0.10 -12.95
CA TYR A 170 2.03 0.49 -12.68
C TYR A 170 2.86 0.49 -13.97
N ALA A 171 4.16 0.80 -13.85
CA ALA A 171 5.20 0.65 -14.87
C ALA A 171 5.14 1.62 -16.07
N THR A 172 4.11 2.43 -16.25
CA THR A 172 4.11 3.47 -17.30
C THR A 172 4.28 4.85 -16.69
N HIS A 173 4.76 5.80 -17.48
CA HIS A 173 4.88 7.21 -17.08
C HIS A 173 3.52 7.76 -16.60
N ARG A 174 2.48 7.54 -17.39
CA ARG A 174 1.11 7.98 -17.07
C ARG A 174 0.65 7.49 -15.69
N TRP A 175 0.80 6.20 -15.43
CA TRP A 175 0.34 5.60 -14.16
C TRP A 175 1.20 6.02 -12.97
N SER A 176 2.50 6.21 -13.17
CA SER A 176 3.39 6.72 -12.13
C SER A 176 3.04 8.15 -11.73
N VAL A 177 2.81 9.04 -12.70
CA VAL A 177 2.37 10.42 -12.45
C VAL A 177 1.03 10.44 -11.72
N TRP A 178 0.05 9.69 -12.23
CA TRP A 178 -1.27 9.58 -11.62
C TRP A 178 -1.20 9.09 -10.17
N MET A 179 -0.38 8.09 -9.88
CA MET A 179 -0.21 7.57 -8.53
C MET A 179 0.41 8.60 -7.59
N HIS A 180 1.43 9.32 -8.05
CA HIS A 180 2.01 10.42 -7.26
C HIS A 180 0.99 11.52 -6.97
N ASP A 181 0.15 11.86 -7.95
CA ASP A 181 -0.90 12.87 -7.76
C ASP A 181 -1.99 12.39 -6.77
N LEU A 182 -2.31 11.09 -6.75
CA LEU A 182 -3.19 10.53 -5.72
C LEU A 182 -2.59 10.60 -4.33
N VAL A 183 -1.29 10.30 -4.17
CA VAL A 183 -0.61 10.40 -2.88
C VAL A 183 -0.60 11.84 -2.37
N LYS A 184 -0.35 12.82 -3.26
CA LYS A 184 -0.45 14.25 -2.92
C LYS A 184 -1.86 14.64 -2.50
N LEU A 185 -2.86 14.24 -3.28
CA LEU A 185 -4.27 14.51 -2.95
C LEU A 185 -4.68 13.88 -1.61
N ALA A 186 -4.17 12.68 -1.30
CA ALA A 186 -4.38 12.05 0.00
C ALA A 186 -3.72 12.86 1.12
N ALA A 187 -2.51 13.39 0.91
CA ALA A 187 -1.84 14.27 1.88
C ALA A 187 -2.65 15.54 2.16
N GLU A 188 -3.17 16.20 1.12
CA GLU A 188 -4.05 17.38 1.25
C GLU A 188 -5.30 17.13 2.09
N ASN A 189 -5.75 15.87 2.12
CA ASN A 189 -6.90 15.43 2.92
C ASN A 189 -6.50 14.71 4.22
N GLN A 190 -5.22 14.74 4.60
CA GLN A 190 -4.68 14.07 5.79
C GLN A 190 -5.03 12.57 5.83
N LEU A 191 -4.86 11.87 4.72
CA LEU A 191 -5.06 10.43 4.58
C LEU A 191 -3.71 9.74 4.36
N MET A 192 -3.40 8.74 5.18
CA MET A 192 -2.27 7.84 4.98
C MET A 192 -2.57 6.87 3.83
N VAL A 193 -1.53 6.38 3.16
CA VAL A 193 -1.67 5.56 1.96
C VAL A 193 -0.81 4.29 2.06
N ASN A 194 -1.42 3.18 1.69
CA ASN A 194 -0.78 1.93 1.34
C ASN A 194 -1.14 1.60 -0.11
N ILE A 195 -0.14 1.43 -0.98
CA ILE A 195 -0.36 1.05 -2.38
C ILE A 195 -0.14 -0.44 -2.53
N HIS A 196 -1.14 -1.15 -3.03
CA HIS A 196 -1.05 -2.59 -3.29
C HIS A 196 -0.63 -2.92 -4.73
N ASP A 197 -0.61 -4.21 -5.03
CA ASP A 197 -0.16 -4.82 -6.27
C ASP A 197 1.34 -4.61 -6.55
N GLU A 198 1.73 -4.48 -7.80
CA GLU A 198 3.15 -4.49 -8.17
C GLU A 198 3.84 -3.11 -8.08
N TYR A 199 3.21 -2.11 -7.47
CA TYR A 199 3.82 -0.80 -7.30
C TYR A 199 5.00 -0.88 -6.30
N ARG A 200 6.15 -0.33 -6.69
CA ARG A 200 7.40 -0.43 -5.93
C ARG A 200 7.87 0.93 -5.41
N PRO A 201 8.58 0.95 -4.27
CA PRO A 201 9.12 2.19 -3.72
C PRO A 201 10.09 2.88 -4.67
N SER A 202 9.90 4.18 -4.83
CA SER A 202 10.81 5.08 -5.55
C SER A 202 11.47 6.12 -4.63
N GLY A 203 11.29 5.98 -3.31
CA GLY A 203 11.72 6.96 -2.31
C GLY A 203 10.76 8.15 -2.17
N PHE A 204 9.63 8.16 -2.85
CA PHE A 204 8.66 9.26 -2.83
C PHE A 204 8.08 9.55 -1.43
N SER A 205 8.11 8.56 -0.53
CA SER A 205 7.75 8.70 0.89
C SER A 205 8.63 9.71 1.65
N ARG A 206 9.83 10.06 1.15
CA ARG A 206 10.63 11.15 1.73
C ARG A 206 9.95 12.51 1.55
N THR A 207 9.36 12.74 0.39
CA THR A 207 8.64 13.99 0.08
C THR A 207 7.22 13.97 0.63
N TYR A 208 6.57 12.81 0.57
CA TYR A 208 5.19 12.58 1.02
C TYR A 208 5.12 11.44 2.03
N PRO A 209 5.42 11.71 3.32
CA PRO A 209 5.46 10.69 4.38
C PRO A 209 4.14 9.98 4.66
N ASN A 210 3.01 10.50 4.15
CA ASN A 210 1.72 9.80 4.21
C ASN A 210 1.69 8.52 3.33
N LEU A 211 2.60 8.35 2.39
CA LEU A 211 2.83 7.09 1.69
C LEU A 211 3.65 6.17 2.60
N LEU A 212 2.98 5.34 3.40
CA LEU A 212 3.62 4.51 4.42
C LEU A 212 4.33 3.31 3.84
N THR A 213 3.66 2.60 2.93
CA THR A 213 4.19 1.35 2.39
C THR A 213 3.58 1.02 1.04
N GLN A 214 4.27 0.16 0.29
CA GLN A 214 3.82 -0.38 -0.99
C GLN A 214 4.01 -1.90 -0.97
N GLU A 215 3.09 -2.64 -1.57
CA GLU A 215 3.22 -4.08 -1.68
C GLU A 215 4.40 -4.46 -2.59
N GLY A 216 4.24 -4.49 -3.88
CA GLY A 216 5.27 -4.82 -4.86
C GLY A 216 6.13 -6.03 -4.47
N ILE A 217 5.51 -7.05 -3.86
CA ILE A 217 6.16 -8.20 -3.23
C ILE A 217 5.22 -9.41 -3.34
N ARG A 218 5.79 -10.59 -3.40
CA ARG A 218 5.03 -11.83 -3.20
C ARG A 218 4.86 -12.04 -1.70
N GLY A 219 3.73 -11.54 -1.16
CA GLY A 219 3.41 -11.60 0.25
C GLY A 219 2.76 -12.92 0.68
N ASN A 220 2.27 -12.96 1.94
CA ASN A 220 1.72 -14.15 2.55
C ASN A 220 0.52 -14.73 1.79
N GLU A 221 -0.30 -13.92 1.15
CA GLU A 221 -1.48 -14.38 0.41
C GLU A 221 -1.14 -15.27 -0.80
N GLU A 222 0.10 -15.20 -1.30
CA GLU A 222 0.63 -16.04 -2.37
C GLU A 222 1.40 -17.27 -1.87
N PHE A 223 1.37 -17.52 -0.56
CA PHE A 223 2.00 -18.66 0.12
C PHE A 223 3.47 -18.91 -0.30
N PRO A 224 4.36 -17.92 -0.17
CA PRO A 224 5.77 -18.10 -0.48
C PRO A 224 6.42 -19.10 0.49
N ASP A 225 7.42 -19.82 0.01
CA ASP A 225 8.21 -20.72 0.84
C ASP A 225 9.22 -19.96 1.73
N ALA A 226 9.85 -20.68 2.66
CA ALA A 226 10.83 -20.10 3.56
C ALA A 226 12.06 -19.55 2.81
N THR A 227 12.47 -20.18 1.71
CA THR A 227 13.60 -19.70 0.88
C THR A 227 13.28 -18.34 0.31
N HIS A 228 12.10 -18.15 -0.27
CA HIS A 228 11.65 -16.86 -0.78
C HIS A 228 11.68 -15.80 0.31
N ASN A 229 11.14 -16.13 1.48
CA ASN A 229 11.06 -15.18 2.62
C ASN A 229 12.42 -14.76 3.14
N THR A 230 13.43 -15.62 3.09
CA THR A 230 14.80 -15.27 3.51
C THR A 230 15.54 -14.42 2.47
N ILE A 231 15.09 -14.41 1.21
CA ILE A 231 15.69 -13.62 0.13
C ILE A 231 15.09 -12.20 0.06
N LEU A 232 13.82 -12.04 0.42
CA LEU A 232 13.09 -10.77 0.31
C LEU A 232 13.80 -9.58 0.95
N PRO A 233 14.40 -9.67 2.15
CA PRO A 233 15.10 -8.55 2.77
C PRO A 233 16.22 -7.99 1.90
N PHE A 234 16.92 -8.87 1.20
CA PHE A 234 18.10 -8.54 0.40
C PHE A 234 17.79 -8.29 -1.09
N THR A 235 16.55 -8.25 -1.46
CA THR A 235 16.10 -7.96 -2.83
C THR A 235 15.07 -6.84 -2.84
N ARG A 236 13.84 -7.13 -2.43
CA ARG A 236 12.74 -6.16 -2.50
C ARG A 236 12.86 -5.04 -1.46
N LEU A 237 13.26 -5.37 -0.23
CA LEU A 237 13.28 -4.39 0.87
C LEU A 237 14.43 -3.39 0.79
N ILE A 238 15.43 -3.62 -0.07
CA ILE A 238 16.50 -2.64 -0.32
C ILE A 238 15.98 -1.35 -0.98
N SER A 239 14.81 -1.38 -1.59
CA SER A 239 14.18 -0.18 -2.19
C SER A 239 13.19 0.51 -1.25
N GLY A 240 12.91 -0.05 -0.09
CA GLY A 240 12.00 0.52 0.92
C GLY A 240 11.01 -0.49 1.49
N ALA A 241 10.18 -0.02 2.41
CA ALA A 241 9.18 -0.81 3.11
C ALA A 241 8.21 -1.53 2.17
N ALA A 242 7.76 -2.72 2.58
CA ALA A 242 6.78 -3.51 1.86
C ALA A 242 5.63 -3.91 2.78
N ASP A 243 4.41 -3.95 2.22
CA ASP A 243 3.28 -4.60 2.87
C ASP A 243 3.29 -6.09 2.50
N TYR A 244 3.65 -6.93 3.46
CA TYR A 244 3.71 -8.38 3.29
C TYR A 244 2.33 -9.04 3.29
N THR A 245 1.31 -8.33 3.70
CA THR A 245 -0.10 -8.76 3.75
C THR A 245 -0.28 -10.11 4.44
N ILE A 246 -0.04 -10.15 5.75
CA ILE A 246 -0.27 -11.36 6.55
C ILE A 246 -1.79 -11.55 6.67
N CYS A 247 -2.36 -12.50 5.91
CA CYS A 247 -3.80 -12.65 5.81
C CYS A 247 -4.33 -14.07 6.03
N TYR A 248 -3.48 -15.09 6.04
CA TYR A 248 -3.92 -16.48 6.21
C TYR A 248 -3.12 -17.20 7.27
N TYR A 249 -3.80 -17.63 8.33
CA TYR A 249 -3.19 -18.38 9.44
C TYR A 249 -3.52 -19.87 9.39
N ASP A 250 -4.58 -20.26 8.70
CA ASP A 250 -5.17 -21.59 8.71
C ASP A 250 -5.10 -22.35 7.38
N LYS A 251 -3.89 -22.61 6.84
CA LYS A 251 -3.77 -23.64 5.81
C LYS A 251 -3.31 -24.97 6.41
N PRO A 252 -4.14 -26.00 6.39
CA PRO A 252 -3.90 -27.23 7.16
C PRO A 252 -2.68 -28.07 6.75
N VAL A 253 -2.06 -27.84 5.61
CA VAL A 253 -1.08 -28.78 5.07
C VAL A 253 0.28 -28.18 4.73
N SER A 254 0.38 -26.89 4.50
CA SER A 254 1.66 -26.24 4.12
C SER A 254 2.45 -25.65 5.29
N TYR A 255 1.97 -25.80 6.51
CA TYR A 255 2.54 -25.17 7.71
C TYR A 255 3.58 -25.96 8.46
N THR A 256 3.95 -27.14 7.99
CA THR A 256 5.07 -27.89 8.59
C THR A 256 6.39 -27.13 8.55
N HIS A 257 6.50 -26.07 7.75
CA HIS A 257 7.71 -25.26 7.66
C HIS A 257 7.70 -24.04 8.61
N LEU A 258 6.58 -23.71 9.21
CA LEU A 258 6.47 -22.59 10.15
C LEU A 258 6.76 -22.99 11.62
N ARG A 259 7.11 -24.25 11.85
CA ARG A 259 7.48 -24.79 13.17
C ARG A 259 8.99 -24.95 13.37
N ALA A 260 9.80 -24.39 12.51
CA ALA A 260 11.26 -24.40 12.68
C ALA A 260 11.73 -23.08 13.27
#